data_fbbf7a8321fe26375d4fdc3d51902b70
#
_entry.id   fbbf7a8321fe26375d4fdc3d51902b70
#
_cell.length_a   1.000
_cell.length_b   1.000
_cell.length_c   1.000
_cell.angle_alpha   90.00
_cell.angle_beta   90.00
_cell.angle_gamma   90.00
#
_symmetry.space_group_name_H-M   'P 1'
#
loop_
_entity.id
_entity.type
_entity.pdbx_description
1 polymer ?
#
loop_
_entity_poly.entity_id
_entity_poly.type
_entity_poly.pdbx_seq_one_letter_code
_entity_poly.pdbx_strand_id
1 'polypeptide(L)'
;MDEYLKTLTNPKDQQLAQAMHQIISEALPEAQVKLSYGLVGYFQPKQICFFGINHKQIGFYPTNKPIKHFEKEIAPYLSGKTTLHFEKDIAAIPVELIQKIAIWNLKN
;
A
#
# COMPACT_ATOMS: atom_id res chain seq x y z
N MET A 1 3.92 -5.54 -11.67
CA MET A 1 2.50 -5.62 -11.24
C MET A 1 1.75 -6.83 -11.81
N ASP A 2 1.99 -7.14 -13.08
CA ASP A 2 1.33 -8.28 -13.71
C ASP A 2 1.63 -9.62 -13.02
N GLU A 3 2.87 -9.79 -12.57
CA GLU A 3 3.24 -11.01 -11.86
C GLU A 3 2.45 -11.17 -10.56
N TYR A 4 2.21 -10.05 -9.87
CA TYR A 4 1.43 -10.11 -8.64
C TYR A 4 -0.03 -10.46 -8.94
N LEU A 5 -0.61 -9.89 -9.99
CA LEU A 5 -1.99 -10.18 -10.36
C LEU A 5 -2.19 -11.67 -10.67
N LYS A 6 -1.18 -12.33 -11.23
CA LYS A 6 -1.25 -13.77 -11.50
C LYS A 6 -1.34 -14.61 -10.23
N THR A 7 -0.90 -14.09 -9.10
CA THR A 7 -0.99 -14.81 -7.83
C THR A 7 -2.39 -14.74 -7.22
N LEU A 8 -3.23 -13.83 -7.71
CA LEU A 8 -4.58 -13.62 -7.19
C LEU A 8 -5.58 -14.37 -8.08
N THR A 9 -6.32 -15.29 -7.48
CA THR A 9 -7.28 -16.13 -8.23
C THR A 9 -8.67 -15.50 -8.30
N ASN A 10 -8.96 -14.54 -7.41
CA ASN A 10 -10.27 -13.89 -7.31
C ASN A 10 -10.28 -12.60 -8.10
N PRO A 11 -11.20 -12.42 -9.08
CA PRO A 11 -11.27 -11.17 -9.85
C PRO A 11 -11.45 -9.92 -8.98
N LYS A 12 -12.16 -10.03 -7.87
CA LYS A 12 -12.32 -8.90 -6.94
C LYS A 12 -10.99 -8.49 -6.33
N ASP A 13 -10.17 -9.46 -5.94
CA ASP A 13 -8.84 -9.19 -5.39
C ASP A 13 -7.93 -8.56 -6.43
N GLN A 14 -8.04 -8.99 -7.69
CA GLN A 14 -7.29 -8.37 -8.79
C GLN A 14 -7.67 -6.90 -8.97
N GLN A 15 -8.97 -6.58 -8.89
CA GLN A 15 -9.43 -5.21 -8.97
C GLN A 15 -8.93 -4.35 -7.82
N LEU A 16 -8.92 -4.89 -6.61
CA LEU A 16 -8.40 -4.20 -5.44
C LEU A 16 -6.90 -3.92 -5.59
N ALA A 17 -6.15 -4.90 -6.09
CA ALA A 17 -4.72 -4.74 -6.31
C ALA A 17 -4.44 -3.66 -7.36
N GLN A 18 -5.21 -3.64 -8.44
CA GLN A 18 -5.08 -2.62 -9.47
C GLN A 18 -5.39 -1.23 -8.93
N ALA A 19 -6.43 -1.13 -8.10
CA ALA A 19 -6.80 0.14 -7.47
C ALA A 19 -5.69 0.65 -6.54
N MET A 20 -5.14 -0.22 -5.70
CA MET A 20 -4.03 0.14 -4.82
C MET A 20 -2.81 0.59 -5.61
N HIS A 21 -2.48 -0.16 -6.68
CA HIS A 21 -1.35 0.20 -7.53
C HIS A 21 -1.54 1.58 -8.16
N GLN A 22 -2.74 1.87 -8.66
CA GLN A 22 -3.02 3.17 -9.26
C GLN A 22 -2.88 4.30 -8.23
N ILE A 23 -3.44 4.12 -7.04
CA ILE A 23 -3.37 5.12 -5.97
C ILE A 23 -1.92 5.45 -5.62
N ILE A 24 -1.10 4.43 -5.41
CA ILE A 24 0.29 4.63 -5.02
C ILE A 24 1.11 5.18 -6.18
N SER A 25 0.90 4.68 -7.40
CA SER A 25 1.63 5.14 -8.58
C SER A 25 1.36 6.60 -8.90
N GLU A 26 0.16 7.10 -8.64
CA GLU A 26 -0.13 8.52 -8.84
C GLU A 26 0.66 9.39 -7.87
N ALA A 27 0.90 8.91 -6.65
CA ALA A 27 1.72 9.61 -5.67
C ALA A 27 3.21 9.45 -5.92
N LEU A 28 3.61 8.31 -6.49
CA LEU A 28 5.01 7.96 -6.74
C LEU A 28 5.21 7.58 -8.21
N PRO A 29 5.06 8.53 -9.14
CA PRO A 29 5.11 8.19 -10.58
C PRO A 29 6.46 7.70 -11.06
N GLU A 30 7.52 7.98 -10.32
CA GLU A 30 8.88 7.58 -10.71
C GLU A 30 9.40 6.39 -9.91
N ALA A 31 8.60 5.85 -9.00
CA ALA A 31 9.03 4.73 -8.18
C ALA A 31 9.20 3.45 -9.00
N GLN A 32 10.20 2.67 -8.65
CA GLN A 32 10.39 1.35 -9.21
C GLN A 32 9.49 0.37 -8.47
N VAL A 33 8.73 -0.43 -9.22
CA VAL A 33 7.77 -1.39 -8.67
C VAL A 33 8.38 -2.78 -8.72
N LYS A 34 8.43 -3.46 -7.58
CA LYS A 34 9.01 -4.80 -7.49
C LYS A 34 8.17 -5.70 -6.60
N LEU A 35 8.08 -6.98 -6.97
CA LEU A 35 7.55 -8.01 -6.08
C LEU A 35 8.61 -8.35 -5.04
N SER A 36 8.27 -8.27 -3.77
CA SER A 36 9.19 -8.55 -2.68
C SER A 36 8.41 -9.09 -1.49
N TYR A 37 8.85 -10.20 -0.93
CA TYR A 37 8.17 -10.85 0.20
C TYR A 37 6.70 -11.17 -0.08
N GLY A 38 6.36 -11.46 -1.34
CA GLY A 38 4.98 -11.71 -1.73
C GLY A 38 4.10 -10.46 -1.78
N LEU A 39 4.70 -9.29 -1.75
CA LEU A 39 4.01 -7.99 -1.76
C LEU A 39 4.46 -7.17 -2.95
N VAL A 40 3.67 -6.15 -3.28
CA VAL A 40 4.05 -5.17 -4.29
C VAL A 40 4.76 -4.03 -3.58
N GLY A 41 6.04 -3.82 -3.90
CA GLY A 41 6.86 -2.80 -3.27
C GLY A 41 7.19 -1.65 -4.20
N TYR A 42 7.35 -0.48 -3.63
CA TYR A 42 7.66 0.76 -4.34
C TYR A 42 8.95 1.36 -3.80
N PHE A 43 9.93 1.57 -4.69
CA PHE A 43 11.29 1.99 -4.33
C PHE A 43 11.70 3.23 -5.12
N GLN A 44 12.36 4.22 -4.43
CA GLN A 44 12.82 5.44 -5.13
C GLN A 44 13.92 6.16 -4.31
N PRO A 45 15.18 5.71 -4.34
CA PRO A 45 15.63 4.32 -4.51
C PRO A 45 15.37 3.48 -3.26
N LYS A 46 15.12 4.11 -2.11
CA LYS A 46 14.82 3.38 -0.86
C LYS A 46 13.42 2.79 -0.91
N GLN A 47 13.13 1.88 0.00
CA GLN A 47 11.80 1.37 0.17
C GLN A 47 10.85 2.49 0.64
N ILE A 48 9.78 2.75 -0.14
CA ILE A 48 8.80 3.75 0.25
C ILE A 48 7.63 3.08 0.95
N CYS A 49 7.04 2.07 0.31
CA CYS A 49 5.91 1.34 0.89
C CYS A 49 5.68 0.05 0.13
N PHE A 50 4.84 -0.82 0.72
CA PHE A 50 4.40 -2.07 0.10
C PHE A 50 2.90 -2.21 0.30
N PHE A 51 2.25 -2.99 -0.56
CA PHE A 51 0.89 -3.44 -0.29
C PHE A 51 0.71 -4.90 -0.70
N GLY A 52 -0.31 -5.53 -0.15
CA GLY A 52 -0.71 -6.88 -0.53
C GLY A 52 -2.19 -7.09 -0.26
N ILE A 53 -2.81 -7.97 -1.03
CA ILE A 53 -4.19 -8.36 -0.82
C ILE A 53 -4.18 -9.75 -0.21
N ASN A 54 -4.74 -9.89 0.98
CA ASN A 54 -4.84 -11.20 1.58
C ASN A 54 -6.31 -11.63 1.69
N HIS A 55 -6.53 -12.76 2.35
CA HIS A 55 -7.87 -13.36 2.45
C HIS A 55 -8.88 -12.42 3.14
N LYS A 56 -8.43 -11.66 4.14
CA LYS A 56 -9.32 -10.86 4.99
C LYS A 56 -9.33 -9.37 4.70
N GLN A 57 -8.22 -8.82 4.25
CA GLN A 57 -8.08 -7.38 4.10
C GLN A 57 -6.98 -6.99 3.13
N ILE A 58 -6.89 -5.69 2.87
CA ILE A 58 -5.77 -5.10 2.15
C ILE A 58 -4.72 -4.70 3.18
N GLY A 59 -3.48 -5.15 3.01
CA GLY A 59 -2.36 -4.75 3.86
C GLY A 59 -1.59 -3.63 3.19
N PHE A 60 -1.25 -2.59 3.96
CA PHE A 60 -0.40 -1.50 3.52
C PHE A 60 0.72 -1.33 4.51
N TYR A 61 1.96 -1.31 4.02
CA TYR A 61 3.16 -1.34 4.85
C TYR A 61 4.03 -0.12 4.54
N PRO A 62 3.81 1.01 5.24
CA PRO A 62 4.48 2.28 4.91
C PRO A 62 5.86 2.45 5.55
N THR A 63 6.42 1.43 6.19
CA THR A 63 7.66 1.46 6.96
C THR A 63 7.51 2.26 8.28
N ASN A 64 8.59 2.40 9.06
CA ASN A 64 8.51 2.91 10.44
C ASN A 64 8.23 4.41 10.57
N LYS A 65 8.91 5.23 9.78
CA LYS A 65 8.82 6.69 9.94
C LYS A 65 7.42 7.25 9.75
N PRO A 66 6.69 6.86 8.67
CA PRO A 66 5.33 7.36 8.49
C PRO A 66 4.37 6.92 9.59
N ILE A 67 4.57 5.74 10.16
CA ILE A 67 3.72 5.25 11.25
C ILE A 67 3.72 6.24 12.41
N LYS A 68 4.90 6.71 12.78
CA LYS A 68 5.04 7.68 13.86
C LYS A 68 4.51 9.06 13.47
N HIS A 69 4.85 9.50 12.27
CA HIS A 69 4.45 10.84 11.81
C HIS A 69 2.93 11.00 11.68
N PHE A 70 2.26 9.98 11.17
CA PHE A 70 0.82 10.00 10.93
C PHE A 70 0.04 9.24 12.01
N GLU A 71 0.58 9.15 13.20
CA GLU A 71 0.04 8.32 14.28
C GLU A 71 -1.46 8.47 14.50
N LYS A 72 -1.94 9.71 14.53
CA LYS A 72 -3.37 9.96 14.77
C LYS A 72 -4.24 9.57 13.59
N GLU A 73 -3.76 9.86 12.38
CA GLU A 73 -4.55 9.63 11.17
C GLU A 73 -4.66 8.16 10.83
N ILE A 74 -3.62 7.38 11.15
CA ILE A 74 -3.61 5.95 10.84
C ILE A 74 -4.23 5.07 11.94
N ALA A 75 -4.52 5.64 13.10
CA ALA A 75 -5.00 4.87 14.25
C ALA A 75 -6.17 3.93 13.91
N PRO A 76 -7.18 4.33 13.11
CA PRO A 76 -8.27 3.43 12.77
C PRO A 76 -7.86 2.20 11.95
N TYR A 77 -6.72 2.26 11.29
CA TYR A 77 -6.26 1.20 10.38
C TYR A 77 -5.10 0.40 10.93
N LEU A 78 -4.48 0.86 12.01
CA LEU A 78 -3.24 0.28 12.50
C LEU A 78 -3.45 -1.13 13.03
N SER A 79 -2.61 -2.07 12.53
CA SER A 79 -2.60 -3.45 12.95
C SER A 79 -1.15 -3.86 13.16
N GLY A 80 -0.74 -4.06 14.40
CA GLY A 80 0.67 -4.30 14.70
C GLY A 80 1.47 -3.00 14.70
N LYS A 81 2.79 -3.10 14.50
CA LYS A 81 3.68 -1.94 14.63
C LYS A 81 3.80 -1.08 13.37
N THR A 82 3.78 -1.71 12.20
CA THR A 82 4.07 -1.02 10.94
C THR A 82 3.12 -1.40 9.81
N THR A 83 1.95 -1.95 10.15
CA THR A 83 0.99 -2.45 9.17
C THR A 83 -0.33 -1.74 9.32
N LEU A 84 -0.90 -1.31 8.19
CA LEU A 84 -2.27 -0.80 8.14
C LEU A 84 -3.13 -1.82 7.41
N HIS A 85 -4.37 -2.01 7.90
CA HIS A 85 -5.34 -2.90 7.27
C HIS A 85 -6.53 -2.09 6.79
N PHE A 86 -6.93 -2.28 5.53
CA PHE A 86 -8.12 -1.66 4.97
C PHE A 86 -9.12 -2.73 4.57
N GLU A 87 -10.39 -2.38 4.60
CA GLU A 87 -11.44 -3.28 4.13
C GLU A 87 -11.28 -3.55 2.63
N LYS A 88 -11.69 -4.75 2.20
CA LYS A 88 -11.61 -5.17 0.80
C LYS A 88 -12.79 -4.58 0.01
N ASP A 89 -12.86 -3.26 -0.01
CA ASP A 89 -13.90 -2.49 -0.68
C ASP A 89 -13.24 -1.25 -1.26
N ILE A 90 -13.32 -1.09 -2.58
CA ILE A 90 -12.69 0.04 -3.27
C ILE A 90 -13.14 1.37 -2.66
N ALA A 91 -14.42 1.48 -2.32
CA ALA A 91 -14.96 2.71 -1.75
C ALA A 91 -14.44 3.02 -0.35
N ALA A 92 -13.91 2.01 0.36
CA ALA A 92 -13.41 2.16 1.72
C ALA A 92 -11.90 2.45 1.78
N ILE A 93 -11.20 2.40 0.65
CA ILE A 93 -9.76 2.66 0.63
C ILE A 93 -9.49 4.15 0.89
N PRO A 94 -8.66 4.47 1.91
CA PRO A 94 -8.38 5.88 2.24
C PRO A 94 -7.33 6.46 1.29
N VAL A 95 -7.75 6.82 0.09
CA VAL A 95 -6.87 7.25 -1.01
C VAL A 95 -5.96 8.40 -0.60
N GLU A 96 -6.53 9.47 -0.06
CA GLU A 96 -5.74 10.65 0.30
C GLU A 96 -4.68 10.36 1.36
N LEU A 97 -5.03 9.55 2.35
CA LEU A 97 -4.10 9.17 3.41
C LEU A 97 -2.94 8.35 2.85
N ILE A 98 -3.23 7.37 2.00
CA ILE A 98 -2.20 6.54 1.38
C ILE A 98 -1.22 7.41 0.59
N GLN A 99 -1.74 8.34 -0.22
CA GLN A 99 -0.91 9.22 -1.04
C GLN A 99 -0.08 10.17 -0.19
N LYS A 100 -0.66 10.74 0.86
CA LYS A 100 0.08 11.59 1.80
C LYS A 100 1.25 10.85 2.44
N ILE A 101 1.01 9.63 2.89
CA ILE A 101 2.02 8.80 3.52
C ILE A 101 3.15 8.52 2.54
N ALA A 102 2.81 8.10 1.32
CA ALA A 102 3.81 7.76 0.30
C ALA A 102 4.67 8.97 -0.05
N ILE A 103 4.06 10.11 -0.30
CA ILE A 103 4.78 11.34 -0.66
C ILE A 103 5.67 11.79 0.50
N TRP A 104 5.13 11.78 1.71
CA TRP A 104 5.91 12.18 2.88
C TRP A 104 7.14 11.27 3.06
N ASN A 105 6.95 9.96 2.92
CA ASN A 105 8.06 9.03 3.11
C ASN A 105 9.10 9.13 1.99
N LEU A 106 8.71 9.48 0.79
CA LEU A 106 9.64 9.73 -0.30
C LEU A 106 10.58 10.89 0.05
N LYS A 107 10.05 11.94 0.66
CA LYS A 107 10.80 13.16 0.97
C LYS A 107 11.58 13.08 2.28
N ASN A 108 11.27 12.12 3.12
CA ASN A 108 11.88 11.99 4.43
C ASN A 108 12.56 10.65 4.64
#